data_debf782b8dd95db304025a5420176235
#
_entry.id   debf782b8dd95db304025a5420176235
#
_cell.length_a   1.000
_cell.length_b   1.000
_cell.length_c   1.000
_cell.angle_alpha   90.00
_cell.angle_beta   90.00
_cell.angle_gamma   90.00
#
_symmetry.space_group_name_H-M   'P 1'
#
loop_
_entity.id
_entity.type
_entity.pdbx_description
1 polymer ?
#
loop_
_entity_poly.entity_id
_entity_poly.type
_entity_poly.pdbx_seq_one_letter_code
_entity_poly.pdbx_strand_id
1 'polypeptide(L)'
;MGLLVSVLLTGCGQDPKMVAFKNEIDNFCTQISEIDTSINNIDAQSEGAAKELLGYLDELDMDFQRFAEVDFPEEFDYLESIADESSSYMTEAVKNYHEAYGGDTYNESAAQYAKENYSRAYKRVQIIITFLHGEEPENVDLSTSAE
;
A
#
# COMPACT_ATOMS: atom_id res chain seq x y z
N MET A 1 -50.16 -23.08 27.52
CA MET A 1 -49.88 -22.90 26.09
C MET A 1 -48.78 -21.85 25.98
N GLY A 2 -47.55 -22.28 25.82
CA GLY A 2 -46.41 -21.42 25.70
C GLY A 2 -46.21 -20.99 24.22
N LEU A 3 -46.29 -19.72 23.97
CA LEU A 3 -45.97 -19.15 22.67
C LEU A 3 -44.44 -19.00 22.58
N LEU A 4 -43.77 -19.92 21.87
CA LEU A 4 -42.38 -19.83 21.52
C LEU A 4 -42.23 -18.72 20.46
N VAL A 5 -41.88 -17.53 20.88
CA VAL A 5 -41.41 -16.46 19.97
C VAL A 5 -40.00 -16.86 19.57
N SER A 6 -39.88 -17.50 18.44
CA SER A 6 -38.60 -17.67 17.74
C SER A 6 -38.12 -16.29 17.29
N VAL A 7 -37.25 -15.67 18.06
CA VAL A 7 -36.47 -14.51 17.59
C VAL A 7 -35.52 -15.04 16.53
N LEU A 8 -35.91 -14.93 15.27
CA LEU A 8 -35.01 -15.04 14.15
C LEU A 8 -34.00 -13.87 14.27
N LEU A 9 -32.89 -14.14 14.87
CA LEU A 9 -31.68 -13.32 14.69
C LEU A 9 -31.34 -13.41 13.20
N THR A 10 -31.93 -12.52 12.41
CA THR A 10 -31.39 -12.17 11.11
C THR A 10 -30.02 -11.56 11.38
N GLY A 11 -29.00 -12.43 11.45
CA GLY A 11 -27.63 -11.97 11.35
C GLY A 11 -27.53 -11.18 10.06
N CYS A 12 -27.22 -9.89 10.15
CA CYS A 12 -26.75 -9.11 9.02
C CYS A 12 -25.56 -9.87 8.47
N GLY A 13 -25.77 -10.69 7.43
CA GLY A 13 -24.71 -11.32 6.69
C GLY A 13 -23.87 -10.20 6.10
N GLN A 14 -22.58 -10.16 6.47
CA GLN A 14 -21.64 -9.25 5.83
C GLN A 14 -21.67 -9.54 4.33
N ASP A 15 -21.73 -8.49 3.52
CA ASP A 15 -21.66 -8.62 2.07
C ASP A 15 -20.39 -9.42 1.71
N PRO A 16 -20.47 -10.55 0.99
CA PRO A 16 -19.31 -11.34 0.62
C PRO A 16 -18.25 -10.54 -0.15
N LYS A 17 -18.66 -9.55 -0.95
CA LYS A 17 -17.74 -8.64 -1.65
C LYS A 17 -16.96 -7.76 -0.68
N MET A 18 -17.63 -7.25 0.35
CA MET A 18 -16.99 -6.46 1.39
C MET A 18 -16.00 -7.28 2.21
N VAL A 19 -16.34 -8.53 2.52
CA VAL A 19 -15.42 -9.45 3.22
C VAL A 19 -14.18 -9.74 2.37
N ALA A 20 -14.36 -10.04 1.09
CA ALA A 20 -13.27 -10.29 0.16
C ALA A 20 -12.37 -9.05 0.04
N PHE A 21 -12.96 -7.87 -0.17
CA PHE A 21 -12.24 -6.61 -0.23
C PHE A 21 -11.39 -6.34 1.04
N LYS A 22 -11.97 -6.47 2.22
CA LYS A 22 -11.22 -6.30 3.49
C LYS A 22 -10.06 -7.28 3.61
N ASN A 23 -10.24 -8.52 3.19
CA ASN A 23 -9.17 -9.51 3.19
C ASN A 23 -8.04 -9.13 2.21
N GLU A 24 -8.36 -8.58 1.04
CA GLU A 24 -7.34 -8.08 0.10
C GLU A 24 -6.52 -6.92 0.70
N ILE A 25 -7.20 -5.98 1.37
CA ILE A 25 -6.53 -4.87 2.06
C ILE A 25 -5.64 -5.39 3.20
N ASP A 26 -6.13 -6.30 4.03
CA ASP A 26 -5.36 -6.89 5.14
C ASP A 26 -4.15 -7.67 4.63
N ASN A 27 -4.30 -8.44 3.55
CA ASN A 27 -3.20 -9.15 2.90
C ASN A 27 -2.14 -8.18 2.37
N PHE A 28 -2.56 -7.14 1.66
CA PHE A 28 -1.65 -6.10 1.18
C PHE A 28 -0.87 -5.45 2.33
N CYS A 29 -1.55 -5.01 3.39
CA CYS A 29 -0.90 -4.41 4.55
C CYS A 29 0.11 -5.37 5.22
N THR A 30 -0.22 -6.65 5.30
CA THR A 30 0.67 -7.67 5.84
C THR A 30 1.91 -7.84 4.98
N GLN A 31 1.76 -7.97 3.65
CA GLN A 31 2.85 -8.16 2.71
C GLN A 31 3.82 -6.98 2.73
N ILE A 32 3.32 -5.74 2.65
CA ILE A 32 4.20 -4.56 2.70
C ILE A 32 4.93 -4.44 4.05
N SER A 33 4.29 -4.82 5.16
CA SER A 33 4.92 -4.81 6.49
C SER A 33 6.04 -5.86 6.59
N GLU A 34 5.86 -7.04 6.00
CA GLU A 34 6.88 -8.09 5.96
C GLU A 34 8.08 -7.66 5.10
N ILE A 35 7.83 -7.03 3.95
CA ILE A 35 8.89 -6.49 3.08
C ILE A 35 9.64 -5.37 3.79
N ASP A 36 8.94 -4.42 4.42
CA ASP A 36 9.58 -3.35 5.19
C ASP A 36 10.45 -3.91 6.32
N THR A 37 10.00 -4.96 7.00
CA THR A 37 10.79 -5.65 8.01
C THR A 37 12.04 -6.28 7.40
N SER A 38 11.93 -6.90 6.24
CA SER A 38 13.05 -7.51 5.53
C SER A 38 14.07 -6.46 5.10
N ILE A 39 13.62 -5.32 4.57
CA ILE A 39 14.47 -4.19 4.20
C ILE A 39 15.24 -3.66 5.43
N ASN A 40 14.55 -3.50 6.57
CA ASN A 40 15.18 -3.01 7.80
C ASN A 40 16.19 -3.98 8.40
N ASN A 41 16.13 -5.27 8.05
CA ASN A 41 17.04 -6.31 8.50
C ASN A 41 18.25 -6.51 7.57
N ILE A 42 18.34 -5.81 6.44
CA ILE A 42 19.48 -5.90 5.55
C ILE A 42 20.75 -5.42 6.29
N ASP A 43 21.80 -6.24 6.26
CA ASP A 43 23.11 -5.80 6.73
C ASP A 43 23.74 -4.84 5.71
N ALA A 44 23.66 -3.54 5.99
CA ALA A 44 24.18 -2.48 5.13
C ALA A 44 25.70 -2.59 4.85
N GLN A 45 26.43 -3.40 5.62
CA GLN A 45 27.86 -3.63 5.41
C GLN A 45 28.15 -4.85 4.52
N SER A 46 27.12 -5.62 4.18
CA SER A 46 27.28 -6.78 3.30
C SER A 46 27.52 -6.35 1.85
N GLU A 47 28.36 -7.10 1.15
CA GLU A 47 28.67 -6.86 -0.27
C GLU A 47 27.43 -6.95 -1.18
N GLY A 48 26.39 -7.69 -0.75
CA GLY A 48 25.13 -7.89 -1.47
C GLY A 48 24.00 -6.96 -1.06
N ALA A 49 24.20 -6.05 -0.10
CA ALA A 49 23.13 -5.23 0.48
C ALA A 49 22.30 -4.45 -0.53
N ALA A 50 22.95 -3.81 -1.49
CA ALA A 50 22.24 -3.05 -2.53
C ALA A 50 21.37 -3.95 -3.41
N LYS A 51 21.86 -5.11 -3.80
CA LYS A 51 21.10 -6.08 -4.62
C LYS A 51 19.91 -6.63 -3.84
N GLU A 52 20.09 -6.92 -2.55
CA GLU A 52 19.04 -7.41 -1.67
C GLU A 52 17.94 -6.35 -1.49
N LEU A 53 18.33 -5.09 -1.25
CA LEU A 53 17.41 -3.95 -1.17
C LEU A 53 16.57 -3.82 -2.45
N LEU A 54 17.22 -3.82 -3.61
CA LEU A 54 16.53 -3.68 -4.90
C LEU A 54 15.54 -4.84 -5.15
N GLY A 55 15.89 -6.06 -4.73
CA GLY A 55 14.99 -7.21 -4.81
C GLY A 55 13.71 -7.03 -3.99
N TYR A 56 13.83 -6.58 -2.74
CA TYR A 56 12.65 -6.29 -1.90
C TYR A 56 11.83 -5.11 -2.41
N LEU A 57 12.48 -4.09 -2.99
CA LEU A 57 11.78 -2.97 -3.60
C LEU A 57 11.00 -3.39 -4.84
N ASP A 58 11.52 -4.32 -5.64
CA ASP A 58 10.79 -4.89 -6.79
C ASP A 58 9.55 -5.67 -6.33
N GLU A 59 9.66 -6.46 -5.24
CA GLU A 59 8.51 -7.15 -4.64
C GLU A 59 7.46 -6.15 -4.13
N LEU A 60 7.91 -5.08 -3.49
CA LEU A 60 7.04 -4.02 -2.99
C LEU A 60 6.27 -3.32 -4.12
N ASP A 61 6.93 -2.99 -5.23
CA ASP A 61 6.28 -2.41 -6.42
C ASP A 61 5.21 -3.34 -6.97
N MET A 62 5.47 -4.64 -7.06
CA MET A 62 4.49 -5.64 -7.49
C MET A 62 3.28 -5.70 -6.56
N ASP A 63 3.46 -5.58 -5.24
CA ASP A 63 2.36 -5.60 -4.28
C ASP A 63 1.50 -4.33 -4.39
N PHE A 64 2.13 -3.16 -4.61
CA PHE A 64 1.39 -1.92 -4.87
C PHE A 64 0.62 -1.95 -6.19
N GLN A 65 1.16 -2.56 -7.24
CA GLN A 65 0.45 -2.76 -8.51
C GLN A 65 -0.77 -3.67 -8.33
N ARG A 66 -0.65 -4.79 -7.61
CA ARG A 66 -1.79 -5.66 -7.28
C ARG A 66 -2.83 -4.95 -6.44
N PHE A 67 -2.40 -4.11 -5.51
CA PHE A 67 -3.30 -3.31 -4.69
C PHE A 67 -4.14 -2.33 -5.54
N ALA A 68 -3.55 -1.71 -6.55
CA ALA A 68 -4.27 -0.84 -7.49
C ALA A 68 -5.27 -1.61 -8.38
N GLU A 69 -5.10 -2.94 -8.53
CA GLU A 69 -6.02 -3.80 -9.30
C GLU A 69 -7.17 -4.36 -8.45
N VAL A 70 -7.19 -4.09 -7.14
CA VAL A 70 -8.28 -4.54 -6.25
C VAL A 70 -9.58 -3.85 -6.63
N ASP A 71 -10.66 -4.63 -6.77
CA ASP A 71 -12.01 -4.13 -7.06
C ASP A 71 -12.63 -3.56 -5.78
N PHE A 72 -12.69 -2.24 -5.69
CA PHE A 72 -13.28 -1.53 -4.55
C PHE A 72 -14.82 -1.63 -4.60
N PRO A 73 -15.49 -1.88 -3.47
CA PRO A 73 -16.94 -1.78 -3.39
C PRO A 73 -17.44 -0.38 -3.74
N GLU A 74 -18.66 -0.28 -4.30
CA GLU A 74 -19.26 0.99 -4.76
C GLU A 74 -19.19 2.11 -3.71
N GLU A 75 -19.28 1.77 -2.43
CA GLU A 75 -19.19 2.75 -1.33
C GLU A 75 -17.76 3.30 -1.13
N PHE A 76 -16.74 2.64 -1.70
CA PHE A 76 -15.33 3.01 -1.62
C PHE A 76 -14.67 3.24 -2.99
N ASP A 77 -15.44 3.26 -4.09
CA ASP A 77 -14.91 3.42 -5.45
C ASP A 77 -14.09 4.70 -5.63
N TYR A 78 -14.41 5.74 -4.86
CA TYR A 78 -13.64 6.99 -4.84
C TYR A 78 -12.20 6.83 -4.34
N LEU A 79 -11.87 5.72 -3.67
CA LEU A 79 -10.51 5.41 -3.22
C LEU A 79 -9.65 4.73 -4.30
N GLU A 80 -10.24 4.21 -5.38
CA GLU A 80 -9.50 3.56 -6.46
C GLU A 80 -8.43 4.48 -7.07
N SER A 81 -8.79 5.74 -7.33
CA SER A 81 -7.83 6.72 -7.85
C SER A 81 -6.63 6.95 -6.90
N ILE A 82 -6.85 6.88 -5.59
CA ILE A 82 -5.80 7.01 -4.59
C ILE A 82 -4.90 5.76 -4.57
N ALA A 83 -5.48 4.57 -4.78
CA ALA A 83 -4.73 3.33 -4.94
C ALA A 83 -3.86 3.36 -6.20
N ASP A 84 -4.39 3.84 -7.34
CA ASP A 84 -3.65 4.05 -8.59
C ASP A 84 -2.47 5.02 -8.40
N GLU A 85 -2.70 6.15 -7.72
CA GLU A 85 -1.64 7.10 -7.39
C GLU A 85 -0.56 6.46 -6.51
N SER A 86 -0.96 5.66 -5.50
CA SER A 86 -0.01 4.99 -4.63
C SER A 86 0.91 4.04 -5.39
N SER A 87 0.34 3.25 -6.30
CA SER A 87 1.09 2.35 -7.19
C SER A 87 2.03 3.12 -8.12
N SER A 88 1.55 4.19 -8.75
CA SER A 88 2.36 5.02 -9.64
C SER A 88 3.56 5.64 -8.92
N TYR A 89 3.38 6.15 -7.70
CA TYR A 89 4.48 6.67 -6.89
C TYR A 89 5.47 5.58 -6.48
N MET A 90 4.99 4.37 -6.14
CA MET A 90 5.88 3.26 -5.79
C MET A 90 6.71 2.82 -6.99
N THR A 91 6.12 2.68 -8.16
CA THR A 91 6.84 2.35 -9.40
C THR A 91 7.93 3.37 -9.70
N GLU A 92 7.64 4.68 -9.59
CA GLU A 92 8.65 5.72 -9.78
C GLU A 92 9.73 5.69 -8.68
N ALA A 93 9.37 5.38 -7.44
CA ALA A 93 10.33 5.22 -6.36
C ALA A 93 11.31 4.09 -6.65
N VAL A 94 10.80 2.91 -6.98
CA VAL A 94 11.63 1.71 -7.23
C VAL A 94 12.53 1.91 -8.44
N LYS A 95 12.02 2.48 -9.53
CA LYS A 95 12.84 2.86 -10.69
C LYS A 95 14.01 3.75 -10.31
N ASN A 96 13.78 4.77 -9.48
CA ASN A 96 14.83 5.68 -9.04
C ASN A 96 15.79 5.04 -8.02
N TYR A 97 15.33 4.08 -7.21
CA TYR A 97 16.24 3.27 -6.39
C TYR A 97 17.16 2.40 -7.25
N HIS A 98 16.66 1.80 -8.32
CA HIS A 98 17.51 1.10 -9.28
C HIS A 98 18.54 2.02 -9.92
N GLU A 99 18.17 3.25 -10.27
CA GLU A 99 19.11 4.25 -10.78
C GLU A 99 20.14 4.67 -9.73
N ALA A 100 19.72 4.76 -8.46
CA ALA A 100 20.60 5.17 -7.36
C ALA A 100 21.66 4.12 -7.01
N TYR A 101 21.28 2.84 -6.98
CA TYR A 101 22.09 1.74 -6.44
C TYR A 101 22.54 0.71 -7.49
N GLY A 102 21.95 0.70 -8.67
CA GLY A 102 22.21 -0.32 -9.70
C GLY A 102 23.42 -0.04 -10.60
N GLY A 103 24.01 1.14 -10.53
CA GLY A 103 25.18 1.54 -11.31
C GLY A 103 26.51 1.34 -10.58
N ASP A 104 27.61 1.62 -11.26
CA ASP A 104 28.96 1.56 -10.69
C ASP A 104 29.21 2.65 -9.65
N THR A 105 28.43 3.71 -9.66
CA THR A 105 28.51 4.84 -8.72
C THR A 105 27.14 5.14 -8.16
N TYR A 106 27.09 5.42 -6.86
CA TYR A 106 25.87 5.83 -6.19
C TYR A 106 25.36 7.19 -6.69
N ASN A 107 24.07 7.24 -7.06
CA ASN A 107 23.40 8.47 -7.48
C ASN A 107 22.51 9.02 -6.37
N GLU A 108 23.04 9.99 -5.62
CA GLU A 108 22.35 10.60 -4.47
C GLU A 108 21.06 11.31 -4.86
N SER A 109 21.03 12.00 -6.01
CA SER A 109 19.83 12.70 -6.47
C SER A 109 18.69 11.72 -6.79
N ALA A 110 19.00 10.61 -7.44
CA ALA A 110 18.03 9.56 -7.70
C ALA A 110 17.52 8.93 -6.39
N ALA A 111 18.41 8.69 -5.41
CA ALA A 111 18.01 8.16 -4.11
C ALA A 111 17.08 9.10 -3.35
N GLN A 112 17.32 10.41 -3.40
CA GLN A 112 16.45 11.38 -2.75
C GLN A 112 15.07 11.41 -3.42
N TYR A 113 15.01 11.44 -4.74
CA TYR A 113 13.76 11.42 -5.49
C TYR A 113 12.98 10.11 -5.26
N ALA A 114 13.68 8.98 -5.18
CA ALA A 114 13.10 7.70 -4.81
C ALA A 114 12.42 7.75 -3.43
N LYS A 115 13.10 8.28 -2.42
CA LYS A 115 12.55 8.42 -1.05
C LYS A 115 11.29 9.28 -1.02
N GLU A 116 11.25 10.37 -1.78
CA GLU A 116 10.09 11.24 -1.86
C GLU A 116 8.88 10.52 -2.45
N ASN A 117 9.06 9.80 -3.55
CA ASN A 117 7.99 9.03 -4.18
C ASN A 117 7.55 7.85 -3.30
N TYR A 118 8.47 7.15 -2.64
CA TYR A 118 8.18 6.11 -1.65
C TYR A 118 7.28 6.66 -0.53
N SER A 119 7.63 7.81 0.03
CA SER A 119 6.82 8.47 1.06
C SER A 119 5.43 8.85 0.56
N ARG A 120 5.31 9.33 -0.69
CA ARG A 120 4.03 9.66 -1.31
C ARG A 120 3.14 8.43 -1.50
N ALA A 121 3.72 7.31 -1.94
CA ALA A 121 3.01 6.05 -2.08
C ALA A 121 2.39 5.60 -0.75
N TYR A 122 3.18 5.55 0.33
CA TYR A 122 2.70 5.16 1.64
C TYR A 122 1.66 6.12 2.24
N LYS A 123 1.79 7.43 1.98
CA LYS A 123 0.76 8.39 2.40
C LYS A 123 -0.59 8.11 1.75
N ARG A 124 -0.63 7.69 0.46
CA ARG A 124 -1.88 7.30 -0.22
C ARG A 124 -2.49 6.06 0.42
N VAL A 125 -1.69 5.06 0.74
CA VAL A 125 -2.16 3.87 1.48
C VAL A 125 -2.73 4.25 2.84
N GLN A 126 -2.07 5.11 3.60
CA GLN A 126 -2.56 5.59 4.89
C GLN A 126 -3.91 6.31 4.78
N ILE A 127 -4.11 7.12 3.74
CA ILE A 127 -5.39 7.77 3.45
C ILE A 127 -6.48 6.71 3.27
N ILE A 128 -6.24 5.71 2.41
CA ILE A 128 -7.21 4.64 2.15
C ILE A 128 -7.58 3.92 3.45
N ILE A 129 -6.59 3.51 4.24
CA ILE A 129 -6.81 2.81 5.51
C ILE A 129 -7.60 3.66 6.50
N THR A 130 -7.31 4.96 6.59
CA THR A 130 -8.03 5.89 7.46
C THR A 130 -9.52 5.98 7.08
N PHE A 131 -9.82 6.11 5.79
CA PHE A 131 -11.20 6.08 5.30
C PHE A 131 -11.91 4.75 5.57
N LEU A 132 -11.22 3.63 5.38
CA LEU A 132 -11.79 2.30 5.65
C LEU A 132 -12.09 2.06 7.14
N HIS A 133 -11.42 2.77 8.04
CA HIS A 133 -11.71 2.76 9.47
C HIS A 133 -12.82 3.75 9.86
N GLY A 134 -13.39 4.48 8.91
CA GLY A 134 -14.44 5.48 9.15
C GLY A 134 -13.92 6.77 9.79
N GLU A 135 -12.63 7.03 9.68
CA GLU A 135 -11.97 8.25 10.16
C GLU A 135 -11.76 9.21 8.99
N GLU A 136 -11.88 10.51 9.22
CA GLU A 136 -11.45 11.52 8.25
C GLU A 136 -9.96 11.78 8.44
N PRO A 137 -9.14 11.71 7.38
CA PRO A 137 -7.72 11.99 7.50
C PRO A 137 -7.50 13.45 7.89
N GLU A 138 -6.84 13.68 9.03
CA GLU A 138 -6.48 15.03 9.46
C GLU A 138 -5.47 15.63 8.46
N ASN A 139 -5.86 16.72 7.79
CA ASN A 139 -5.00 17.55 6.93
C ASN A 139 -4.26 16.82 5.80
N VAL A 140 -4.97 15.99 5.04
CA VAL A 140 -4.41 15.48 3.79
C VAL A 140 -4.56 16.55 2.71
N ASP A 141 -3.50 17.30 2.48
CA ASP A 141 -3.40 18.18 1.33
C ASP A 141 -3.20 17.33 0.06
N LEU A 142 -4.30 17.04 -0.63
CA LEU A 142 -4.29 16.36 -1.92
C LEU A 142 -3.87 17.30 -3.07
N SER A 143 -3.58 18.57 -2.76
CA SER A 143 -3.30 19.61 -3.76
C SER A 143 -1.87 19.61 -4.31
N THR A 144 -0.98 18.71 -3.87
CA THR A 144 0.40 18.62 -4.38
C THR A 144 0.58 17.64 -5.54
N SER A 145 -0.41 17.49 -6.40
CA SER A 145 -0.27 16.73 -7.63
C SER A 145 -0.48 17.59 -8.86
N ALA A 146 0.24 18.72 -8.96
CA ALA A 146 0.38 19.47 -10.21
C ALA A 146 1.50 20.51 -10.09
N GLU A 147 2.75 20.07 -10.23
CA GLU A 147 3.81 20.85 -10.93
C GLU A 147 4.97 19.92 -11.25
#